data_d60b441c68da6ec143ae925524589341
#
_entry.id   d60b441c68da6ec143ae925524589341
#
_cell.length_a   1.000
_cell.length_b   1.000
_cell.length_c   1.000
_cell.angle_alpha   90.00
_cell.angle_beta   90.00
_cell.angle_gamma   90.00
#
_symmetry.space_group_name_H-M   'P 1'
#
loop_
_entity.id
_entity.type
_entity.pdbx_description
1 polymer ?
#
loop_
_entity_poly.entity_id
_entity_poly.type
_entity_poly.pdbx_seq_one_letter_code
_entity_poly.pdbx_strand_id
1 'polypeptide(L)'
;MIIIALNAVLQHFGGPEYGDTLITCATIVQSYMLLITSPMLGITGGSQPLISFNMGAGKVERIRKIVLCVLLLCIGFTTFMFLLSRFVPQYFVRIFTKNPEYASLSVWGIQVFTLGVIPLSFQYVFVDALTAMSLTKLSLFLSLLRKSEYFAATCLLPLFFAAKMCFYAEPIADTLCFFSSSLAFFLIYKKYLKGEGRLSQLRL
;
A
#
# COMPACT_ATOMS: atom_id res chain seq x y z
N MET A 1 -13.41 5.47 -7.03
CA MET A 1 -14.33 4.32 -7.02
C MET A 1 -14.23 3.49 -5.74
N ILE A 2 -13.06 3.04 -5.30
CA ILE A 2 -12.92 2.17 -4.10
C ILE A 2 -13.37 2.87 -2.81
N ILE A 3 -13.05 4.15 -2.62
CA ILE A 3 -13.53 4.94 -1.46
C ILE A 3 -15.05 5.04 -1.44
N ILE A 4 -15.67 5.23 -2.61
CA ILE A 4 -17.15 5.25 -2.74
C ILE A 4 -17.75 3.91 -2.35
N ALA A 5 -17.12 2.81 -2.77
CA ALA A 5 -17.55 1.47 -2.40
C ALA A 5 -17.42 1.22 -0.88
N LEU A 6 -16.28 1.62 -0.29
CA LEU A 6 -16.09 1.53 1.16
C LEU A 6 -17.17 2.30 1.92
N ASN A 7 -17.44 3.57 1.52
CA ASN A 7 -18.45 4.38 2.16
C ASN A 7 -19.85 3.77 2.01
N ALA A 8 -20.20 3.27 0.81
CA ALA A 8 -21.48 2.59 0.58
C ALA A 8 -21.65 1.33 1.44
N VAL A 9 -20.59 0.54 1.58
CA VAL A 9 -20.57 -0.66 2.42
C VAL A 9 -20.74 -0.28 3.90
N LEU A 10 -19.96 0.71 4.38
CA LEU A 10 -20.05 1.19 5.76
C LEU A 10 -21.43 1.75 6.09
N GLN A 11 -22.06 2.49 5.16
CA GLN A 11 -23.42 3.00 5.31
C GLN A 11 -24.45 1.88 5.36
N HIS A 12 -24.35 0.92 4.43
CA HIS A 12 -25.31 -0.17 4.32
C HIS A 12 -25.31 -1.08 5.56
N PHE A 13 -24.12 -1.49 6.02
CA PHE A 13 -23.98 -2.41 7.15
C PHE A 13 -23.92 -1.72 8.52
N GLY A 14 -23.61 -0.42 8.58
CA GLY A 14 -23.59 0.38 9.82
C GLY A 14 -24.95 0.96 10.19
N GLY A 15 -25.88 1.06 9.25
CA GLY A 15 -27.17 1.72 9.46
C GLY A 15 -27.09 3.25 9.51
N PRO A 16 -28.22 3.95 9.79
CA PRO A 16 -28.31 5.41 9.65
C PRO A 16 -27.38 6.19 10.58
N GLU A 17 -27.26 5.80 11.85
CA GLU A 17 -26.47 6.54 12.83
C GLU A 17 -25.02 6.05 12.91
N TYR A 18 -24.82 4.74 13.01
CA TYR A 18 -23.47 4.17 13.16
C TYR A 18 -22.69 4.16 11.84
N GLY A 19 -23.38 4.11 10.68
CA GLY A 19 -22.77 4.22 9.36
C GLY A 19 -22.08 5.57 9.14
N ASP A 20 -22.74 6.68 9.52
CA ASP A 20 -22.15 8.03 9.39
C ASP A 20 -20.92 8.19 10.30
N THR A 21 -20.96 7.61 11.49
CA THR A 21 -19.81 7.56 12.41
C THR A 21 -18.64 6.80 11.78
N LEU A 22 -18.90 5.63 11.20
CA LEU A 22 -17.87 4.81 10.53
C LEU A 22 -17.28 5.52 9.30
N ILE A 23 -18.09 6.20 8.49
CA ILE A 23 -17.61 6.96 7.31
C ILE A 23 -16.72 8.12 7.74
N THR A 24 -17.12 8.86 8.78
CA THR A 24 -16.32 9.96 9.32
C THR A 24 -14.97 9.44 9.83
N CYS A 25 -14.98 8.35 10.59
CA CYS A 25 -13.75 7.71 11.08
C CYS A 25 -12.89 7.18 9.92
N ALA A 26 -13.49 6.56 8.90
CA ALA A 26 -12.78 6.08 7.73
C ALA A 26 -12.08 7.21 6.97
N THR A 27 -12.70 8.38 6.88
CA THR A 27 -12.09 9.57 6.26
C THR A 27 -10.85 10.04 7.02
N ILE A 28 -10.89 10.05 8.35
CA ILE A 28 -9.74 10.39 9.21
C ILE A 28 -8.61 9.37 9.03
N VAL A 29 -8.95 8.07 9.03
CA VAL A 29 -7.99 6.97 8.82
C VAL A 29 -7.34 7.05 7.45
N GLN A 30 -8.11 7.30 6.39
CA GLN A 30 -7.59 7.46 5.03
C GLN A 30 -6.68 8.69 4.92
N SER A 31 -6.99 9.78 5.61
CA SER A 31 -6.12 10.96 5.67
C SER A 31 -4.76 10.62 6.32
N TYR A 32 -4.77 9.80 7.37
CA TYR A 32 -3.52 9.29 7.96
C TYR A 32 -2.73 8.41 6.98
N MET A 33 -3.42 7.53 6.25
CA MET A 33 -2.78 6.69 5.22
C MET A 33 -2.16 7.52 4.08
N LEU A 34 -2.75 8.66 3.71
CA LEU A 34 -2.16 9.58 2.73
C LEU A 34 -0.84 10.17 3.21
N LEU A 35 -0.67 10.44 4.51
CA LEU A 35 0.61 10.89 5.07
C LEU A 35 1.71 9.82 4.94
N ILE A 36 1.33 8.54 4.90
CA ILE A 36 2.27 7.43 4.71
C ILE A 36 2.55 7.21 3.22
N THR A 37 1.49 7.11 2.43
CA THR A 37 1.60 6.71 1.02
C THR A 37 2.18 7.81 0.13
N SER A 38 1.93 9.09 0.40
CA SER A 38 2.42 10.18 -0.44
C SER A 38 3.94 10.32 -0.45
N PRO A 39 4.65 10.36 0.71
CA PRO A 39 6.11 10.37 0.71
C PRO A 39 6.70 9.07 0.11
N MET A 40 6.07 7.94 0.37
CA MET A 40 6.49 6.65 -0.19
C MET A 40 6.42 6.65 -1.72
N LEU A 41 5.34 7.15 -2.32
CA LEU A 41 5.21 7.37 -3.76
C LEU A 41 6.26 8.35 -4.30
N GLY A 42 6.61 9.38 -3.53
CA GLY A 42 7.69 10.30 -3.88
C GLY A 42 9.06 9.60 -3.97
N ILE A 43 9.37 8.73 -3.00
CA ILE A 43 10.62 7.96 -2.96
C ILE A 43 10.66 6.97 -4.13
N THR A 44 9.63 6.15 -4.30
CA THR A 44 9.59 5.10 -5.33
C THR A 44 9.52 5.70 -6.73
N GLY A 45 8.64 6.68 -6.96
CA GLY A 45 8.49 7.38 -8.24
C GLY A 45 9.76 8.14 -8.63
N GLY A 46 10.41 8.83 -7.68
CA GLY A 46 11.69 9.50 -7.91
C GLY A 46 12.84 8.57 -8.27
N SER A 47 12.76 7.29 -7.88
CA SER A 47 13.75 6.28 -8.22
C SER A 47 13.58 5.68 -9.64
N GLN A 48 12.39 5.78 -10.23
CA GLN A 48 12.09 5.18 -11.55
C GLN A 48 13.03 5.65 -12.67
N PRO A 49 13.35 6.95 -12.85
CA PRO A 49 14.30 7.40 -13.87
C PRO A 49 15.68 6.81 -13.69
N LEU A 50 16.15 6.66 -12.44
CA LEU A 50 17.46 6.07 -12.13
C LEU A 50 17.51 4.58 -12.55
N ILE A 51 16.45 3.83 -12.26
CA ILE A 51 16.33 2.41 -12.64
C ILE A 51 16.26 2.29 -14.16
N SER A 52 15.40 3.08 -14.82
CA SER A 52 15.23 3.06 -16.27
C SER A 52 16.53 3.39 -17.02
N PHE A 53 17.26 4.41 -16.58
CA PHE A 53 18.55 4.80 -17.17
C PHE A 53 19.59 3.67 -17.05
N ASN A 54 19.72 3.07 -15.86
CA ASN A 54 20.66 1.97 -15.64
C ASN A 54 20.22 0.68 -16.35
N MET A 55 18.91 0.48 -16.55
CA MET A 55 18.37 -0.61 -17.36
C MET A 55 18.77 -0.46 -18.83
N GLY A 56 18.61 0.74 -19.40
CA GLY A 56 19.04 1.05 -20.77
C GLY A 56 20.55 0.91 -20.97
N ALA A 57 21.34 1.20 -19.95
CA ALA A 57 22.79 1.06 -19.95
C ALA A 57 23.28 -0.36 -19.62
N GLY A 58 22.41 -1.33 -19.35
CA GLY A 58 22.77 -2.69 -19.00
C GLY A 58 23.45 -2.88 -17.63
N LYS A 59 23.37 -1.87 -16.74
CA LYS A 59 24.09 -1.84 -15.46
C LYS A 59 23.29 -2.50 -14.33
N VAL A 60 23.11 -3.81 -14.41
CA VAL A 60 22.30 -4.62 -13.48
C VAL A 60 22.68 -4.42 -12.01
N GLU A 61 23.96 -4.38 -11.68
CA GLU A 61 24.44 -4.19 -10.30
C GLU A 61 23.98 -2.85 -9.70
N ARG A 62 23.89 -1.79 -10.54
CA ARG A 62 23.38 -0.49 -10.09
C ARG A 62 21.87 -0.55 -9.83
N ILE A 63 21.11 -1.24 -10.68
CA ILE A 63 19.67 -1.44 -10.48
C ILE A 63 19.42 -2.12 -9.13
N ARG A 64 20.16 -3.20 -8.83
CA ARG A 64 20.04 -3.90 -7.55
C ARG A 64 20.28 -2.98 -6.36
N LYS A 65 21.36 -2.18 -6.41
CA LYS A 65 21.69 -1.23 -5.34
C LYS A 65 20.61 -0.16 -5.18
N ILE A 66 20.08 0.38 -6.28
CA ILE A 66 19.01 1.38 -6.25
C ILE A 66 17.76 0.78 -5.60
N VAL A 67 17.30 -0.38 -6.08
CA VAL A 67 16.11 -1.05 -5.52
C VAL A 67 16.28 -1.35 -4.03
N LEU A 68 17.46 -1.84 -3.61
CA LEU A 68 17.73 -2.10 -2.20
C LEU A 68 17.72 -0.80 -1.36
N CYS A 69 18.37 0.26 -1.83
CA CYS A 69 18.35 1.56 -1.13
C CYS A 69 16.93 2.11 -1.00
N VAL A 70 16.14 2.08 -2.08
CA VAL A 70 14.75 2.55 -2.07
C VAL A 70 13.91 1.71 -1.12
N LEU A 71 14.09 0.38 -1.12
CA LEU A 71 13.40 -0.53 -0.23
C LEU A 71 13.72 -0.24 1.25
N LEU A 72 14.99 -0.06 1.58
CA LEU A 72 15.41 0.27 2.95
C LEU A 72 14.85 1.64 3.40
N LEU A 73 14.85 2.64 2.52
CA LEU A 73 14.25 3.94 2.82
C LEU A 73 12.73 3.83 3.06
N CYS A 74 12.01 3.10 2.21
CA CYS A 74 10.57 2.89 2.37
C CYS A 74 10.26 2.10 3.64
N ILE A 75 10.99 1.02 3.93
CA ILE A 75 10.81 0.23 5.17
C ILE A 75 11.11 1.11 6.40
N GLY A 76 12.20 1.86 6.40
CA GLY A 76 12.54 2.76 7.50
C GLY A 76 11.44 3.79 7.75
N PHE A 77 10.97 4.45 6.70
CA PHE A 77 9.89 5.43 6.78
C PHE A 77 8.56 4.80 7.23
N THR A 78 8.14 3.68 6.65
CA THR A 78 6.88 3.02 7.02
C THR A 78 6.94 2.43 8.42
N THR A 79 8.10 1.93 8.87
CA THR A 79 8.30 1.49 10.26
C THR A 79 8.17 2.66 11.23
N PHE A 80 8.77 3.81 10.90
CA PHE A 80 8.62 5.03 11.71
C PHE A 80 7.14 5.45 11.81
N MET A 81 6.43 5.51 10.69
CA MET A 81 5.00 5.86 10.67
C MET A 81 4.12 4.83 11.39
N PHE A 82 4.48 3.55 11.29
CA PHE A 82 3.83 2.48 12.05
C PHE A 82 3.99 2.70 13.56
N LEU A 83 5.18 3.01 14.03
CA LEU A 83 5.42 3.31 15.44
C LEU A 83 4.63 4.55 15.89
N LEU A 84 4.61 5.61 15.09
CA LEU A 84 3.78 6.79 15.38
C LEU A 84 2.29 6.42 15.51
N SER A 85 1.79 5.53 14.66
CA SER A 85 0.40 5.06 14.72
C SER A 85 0.09 4.26 15.98
N ARG A 86 1.10 3.72 16.67
CA ARG A 86 0.92 2.99 17.94
C ARG A 86 0.97 3.90 19.15
N PHE A 87 1.91 4.85 19.17
CA PHE A 87 2.19 5.64 20.36
C PHE A 87 1.42 6.97 20.42
N VAL A 88 1.18 7.60 19.27
CA VAL A 88 0.67 8.99 19.24
C VAL A 88 -0.49 9.26 18.26
N PRO A 89 -1.35 8.29 17.89
CA PRO A 89 -2.41 8.52 16.91
C PRO A 89 -3.44 9.56 17.39
N GLN A 90 -3.58 9.73 18.71
CA GLN A 90 -4.54 10.66 19.31
C GLN A 90 -4.26 12.12 18.92
N TYR A 91 -2.99 12.51 18.77
CA TYR A 91 -2.64 13.88 18.37
C TYR A 91 -3.11 14.18 16.93
N PHE A 92 -2.97 13.21 16.04
CA PHE A 92 -3.47 13.34 14.66
C PHE A 92 -4.99 13.42 14.65
N VAL A 93 -5.68 12.53 15.34
CA VAL A 93 -7.15 12.48 15.37
C VAL A 93 -7.75 13.76 15.96
N ARG A 94 -7.12 14.37 16.97
CA ARG A 94 -7.57 15.64 17.59
C ARG A 94 -7.61 16.82 16.62
N ILE A 95 -6.90 16.77 15.49
CA ILE A 95 -6.95 17.80 14.44
C ILE A 95 -8.32 17.77 13.75
N PHE A 96 -8.94 16.58 13.63
CA PHE A 96 -10.18 16.38 12.88
C PHE A 96 -11.43 16.38 13.77
N THR A 97 -11.34 15.86 14.99
CA THR A 97 -12.50 15.74 15.88
C THR A 97 -12.14 15.92 17.34
N LYS A 98 -13.08 16.56 18.08
CA LYS A 98 -13.06 16.67 19.55
C LYS A 98 -14.04 15.71 20.20
N ASN A 99 -14.92 15.05 19.44
CA ASN A 99 -15.87 14.07 19.96
C ASN A 99 -15.11 12.81 20.40
N PRO A 100 -15.23 12.39 21.69
CA PRO A 100 -14.47 11.25 22.21
C PRO A 100 -14.84 9.93 21.54
N GLU A 101 -16.08 9.75 21.11
CA GLU A 101 -16.54 8.53 20.44
C GLU A 101 -15.86 8.37 19.07
N TYR A 102 -15.91 9.42 18.22
CA TYR A 102 -15.23 9.43 16.92
C TYR A 102 -13.71 9.33 17.07
N ALA A 103 -13.16 9.97 18.12
CA ALA A 103 -11.73 9.92 18.38
C ALA A 103 -11.27 8.50 18.72
N SER A 104 -11.98 7.79 19.61
CA SER A 104 -11.62 6.43 20.01
C SER A 104 -11.68 5.44 18.83
N LEU A 105 -12.73 5.53 18.02
CA LEU A 105 -12.91 4.68 16.86
C LEU A 105 -11.88 4.98 15.75
N SER A 106 -11.55 6.27 15.52
CA SER A 106 -10.53 6.68 14.55
C SER A 106 -9.13 6.24 14.97
N VAL A 107 -8.78 6.34 16.27
CA VAL A 107 -7.52 5.83 16.80
C VAL A 107 -7.40 4.33 16.57
N TRP A 108 -8.43 3.57 16.92
CA TRP A 108 -8.48 2.14 16.64
C TRP A 108 -8.35 1.86 15.14
N GLY A 109 -9.10 2.59 14.31
CA GLY A 109 -9.05 2.46 12.86
C GLY A 109 -7.66 2.70 12.27
N ILE A 110 -6.95 3.75 12.71
CA ILE A 110 -5.55 4.03 12.32
C ILE A 110 -4.64 2.86 12.70
N GLN A 111 -4.80 2.33 13.91
CA GLN A 111 -4.00 1.22 14.38
C GLN A 111 -4.23 -0.06 13.56
N VAL A 112 -5.46 -0.34 13.17
CA VAL A 112 -5.81 -1.48 12.32
C VAL A 112 -5.27 -1.29 10.90
N PHE A 113 -5.57 -0.17 10.26
CA PHE A 113 -5.15 0.11 8.88
C PHE A 113 -3.64 0.06 8.69
N THR A 114 -2.88 0.52 9.68
CA THR A 114 -1.41 0.55 9.59
C THR A 114 -0.74 -0.80 9.82
N LEU A 115 -1.48 -1.88 10.13
CA LEU A 115 -0.90 -3.23 10.27
C LEU A 115 -0.20 -3.71 8.99
N GLY A 116 -0.74 -3.35 7.83
CA GLY A 116 -0.21 -3.73 6.52
C GLY A 116 0.83 -2.76 5.93
N VAL A 117 1.17 -1.65 6.60
CA VAL A 117 1.95 -0.58 5.99
C VAL A 117 3.41 -0.96 5.69
N ILE A 118 4.02 -1.84 6.48
CA ILE A 118 5.36 -2.35 6.21
C ILE A 118 5.36 -3.30 5.00
N PRO A 119 4.50 -4.34 4.93
CA PRO A 119 4.29 -5.11 3.70
C PRO A 119 3.99 -4.25 2.46
N LEU A 120 3.20 -3.20 2.61
CA LEU A 120 2.86 -2.27 1.55
C LEU A 120 4.08 -1.62 0.90
N SER A 121 5.13 -1.31 1.68
CA SER A 121 6.37 -0.72 1.16
C SER A 121 7.05 -1.60 0.11
N PHE A 122 7.06 -2.90 0.30
CA PHE A 122 7.60 -3.85 -0.69
C PHE A 122 6.82 -3.82 -1.99
N GLN A 123 5.50 -3.80 -1.89
CA GLN A 123 4.65 -3.73 -3.07
C GLN A 123 4.95 -2.48 -3.90
N TYR A 124 4.97 -1.29 -3.29
CA TYR A 124 5.24 -0.05 -4.01
C TYR A 124 6.61 -0.08 -4.67
N VAL A 125 7.66 -0.47 -3.94
CA VAL A 125 9.02 -0.53 -4.47
C VAL A 125 9.14 -1.52 -5.63
N PHE A 126 8.57 -2.72 -5.51
CA PHE A 126 8.68 -3.74 -6.54
C PHE A 126 7.84 -3.42 -7.77
N VAL A 127 6.62 -2.92 -7.60
CA VAL A 127 5.76 -2.53 -8.72
C VAL A 127 6.38 -1.36 -9.50
N ASP A 128 6.89 -0.35 -8.81
CA ASP A 128 7.55 0.81 -9.44
C ASP A 128 8.87 0.42 -10.11
N ALA A 129 9.65 -0.48 -9.50
CA ALA A 129 10.85 -1.03 -10.13
C ALA A 129 10.52 -1.83 -11.40
N LEU A 130 9.47 -2.66 -11.39
CA LEU A 130 9.01 -3.38 -12.58
C LEU A 130 8.55 -2.42 -13.68
N THR A 131 7.85 -1.34 -13.32
CA THR A 131 7.45 -0.27 -14.25
C THR A 131 8.68 0.37 -14.89
N ALA A 132 9.66 0.75 -14.08
CA ALA A 132 10.91 1.36 -14.52
C ALA A 132 11.76 0.42 -15.42
N MET A 133 11.63 -0.90 -15.24
CA MET A 133 12.26 -1.92 -16.08
C MET A 133 11.44 -2.25 -17.36
N SER A 134 10.44 -1.44 -17.71
CA SER A 134 9.55 -1.62 -18.87
C SER A 134 8.64 -2.86 -18.80
N LEU A 135 8.45 -3.44 -17.62
CA LEU A 135 7.53 -4.56 -17.40
C LEU A 135 6.13 -4.06 -16.97
N THR A 136 5.62 -3.06 -17.69
CA THR A 136 4.40 -2.32 -17.36
C THR A 136 3.15 -3.22 -17.26
N LYS A 137 3.05 -4.25 -18.12
CA LYS A 137 1.91 -5.20 -18.07
C LYS A 137 1.85 -5.94 -16.73
N LEU A 138 3.02 -6.38 -16.23
CA LEU A 138 3.11 -7.09 -14.95
C LEU A 138 2.84 -6.15 -13.76
N SER A 139 3.42 -4.95 -13.79
CA SER A 139 3.18 -3.95 -12.73
C SER A 139 1.72 -3.51 -12.67
N LEU A 140 1.07 -3.32 -13.84
CA LEU A 140 -0.35 -3.01 -13.92
C LEU A 140 -1.20 -4.16 -13.34
N PHE A 141 -0.89 -5.40 -13.70
CA PHE A 141 -1.58 -6.58 -13.16
C PHE A 141 -1.50 -6.64 -11.63
N LEU A 142 -0.29 -6.47 -11.05
CA LEU A 142 -0.09 -6.47 -9.61
C LEU A 142 -0.84 -5.32 -8.90
N SER A 143 -0.87 -4.14 -9.53
CA SER A 143 -1.60 -2.98 -9.01
C SER A 143 -3.12 -3.20 -9.03
N LEU A 144 -3.65 -3.80 -10.09
CA LEU A 144 -5.07 -4.14 -10.20
C LEU A 144 -5.45 -5.27 -9.24
N LEU A 145 -4.58 -6.27 -9.10
CA LEU A 145 -4.77 -7.38 -8.15
C LEU A 145 -4.97 -6.84 -6.73
N ARG A 146 -4.07 -5.95 -6.24
CA ARG A 146 -4.22 -5.30 -4.94
C ARG A 146 -5.56 -4.59 -4.79
N LYS A 147 -5.97 -3.83 -5.82
CA LYS A 147 -7.25 -3.11 -5.79
C LYS A 147 -8.45 -4.06 -5.75
N SER A 148 -8.36 -5.19 -6.44
CA SER A 148 -9.39 -6.23 -6.44
C SER A 148 -9.46 -6.94 -5.09
N GLU A 149 -8.32 -7.27 -4.49
CA GLU A 149 -8.24 -7.88 -3.15
C GLU A 149 -8.81 -6.96 -2.07
N TYR A 150 -8.46 -5.68 -2.12
CA TYR A 150 -9.03 -4.68 -1.21
C TYR A 150 -10.54 -4.54 -1.37
N PHE A 151 -11.03 -4.45 -2.62
CA PHE A 151 -12.45 -4.37 -2.91
C PHE A 151 -13.19 -5.63 -2.43
N ALA A 152 -12.67 -6.81 -2.72
CA ALA A 152 -13.25 -8.08 -2.29
C ALA A 152 -13.30 -8.18 -0.75
N ALA A 153 -12.20 -7.84 -0.06
CA ALA A 153 -12.16 -7.84 1.40
C ALA A 153 -13.16 -6.84 2.00
N THR A 154 -13.26 -5.63 1.41
CA THR A 154 -14.22 -4.61 1.86
C THR A 154 -15.67 -5.09 1.76
N CYS A 155 -16.02 -5.83 0.70
CA CYS A 155 -17.37 -6.36 0.52
C CYS A 155 -17.65 -7.62 1.36
N LEU A 156 -16.65 -8.49 1.51
CA LEU A 156 -16.85 -9.79 2.17
C LEU A 156 -16.81 -9.69 3.71
N LEU A 157 -15.92 -8.85 4.27
CA LEU A 157 -15.78 -8.78 5.73
C LEU A 157 -17.07 -8.42 6.47
N PRO A 158 -17.87 -7.43 6.06
CA PRO A 158 -19.09 -7.09 6.78
C PRO A 158 -20.23 -8.10 6.59
N LEU A 159 -20.15 -8.99 5.59
CA LEU A 159 -21.13 -10.09 5.43
C LEU A 159 -21.00 -11.15 6.51
N PHE A 160 -19.78 -11.36 7.03
CA PHE A 160 -19.51 -12.39 8.04
C PHE A 160 -19.27 -11.79 9.43
N PHE A 161 -18.95 -10.50 9.51
CA PHE A 161 -18.58 -9.81 10.75
C PHE A 161 -19.27 -8.45 10.86
N ALA A 162 -19.00 -7.72 11.95
CA ALA A 162 -19.54 -6.37 12.15
C ALA A 162 -18.99 -5.37 11.09
N ALA A 163 -19.76 -4.32 10.78
CA ALA A 163 -19.41 -3.28 9.80
C ALA A 163 -18.00 -2.67 10.01
N LYS A 164 -17.60 -2.48 11.28
CA LYS A 164 -16.26 -1.98 11.63
C LYS A 164 -15.10 -2.87 11.14
N MET A 165 -15.35 -4.14 10.82
CA MET A 165 -14.31 -5.05 10.32
C MET A 165 -13.85 -4.73 8.91
N CYS A 166 -14.55 -3.86 8.17
CA CYS A 166 -14.07 -3.30 6.90
C CYS A 166 -12.69 -2.64 7.03
N PHE A 167 -12.33 -2.14 8.22
CA PHE A 167 -11.02 -1.55 8.46
C PHE A 167 -9.86 -2.55 8.34
N TYR A 168 -10.13 -3.86 8.43
CA TYR A 168 -9.12 -4.90 8.19
C TYR A 168 -8.91 -5.21 6.69
N ALA A 169 -9.74 -4.68 5.80
CA ALA A 169 -9.63 -4.94 4.36
C ALA A 169 -8.28 -4.46 3.78
N GLU A 170 -7.80 -3.28 4.20
CA GLU A 170 -6.52 -2.72 3.73
C GLU A 170 -5.32 -3.59 4.17
N PRO A 171 -5.10 -3.90 5.47
CA PRO A 171 -3.96 -4.71 5.88
C PRO A 171 -4.00 -6.14 5.31
N ILE A 172 -5.17 -6.71 5.07
CA ILE A 172 -5.31 -8.01 4.40
C ILE A 172 -4.82 -7.90 2.95
N ALA A 173 -5.34 -6.93 2.19
CA ALA A 173 -4.92 -6.71 0.81
C ALA A 173 -3.41 -6.40 0.70
N ASP A 174 -2.89 -5.56 1.58
CA ASP A 174 -1.47 -5.20 1.61
C ASP A 174 -0.56 -6.41 1.88
N THR A 175 -0.98 -7.29 2.79
CA THR A 175 -0.24 -8.52 3.11
C THR A 175 -0.28 -9.52 1.96
N LEU A 176 -1.44 -9.73 1.32
CA LEU A 176 -1.56 -10.62 0.15
C LEU A 176 -0.72 -10.11 -1.01
N CYS A 177 -0.80 -8.81 -1.28
CA CYS A 177 -0.02 -8.19 -2.35
C CYS A 177 1.49 -8.16 -2.09
N PHE A 178 1.92 -8.11 -0.83
CA PHE A 178 3.32 -8.31 -0.47
C PHE A 178 3.86 -9.62 -1.02
N PHE A 179 3.13 -10.73 -0.81
CA PHE A 179 3.56 -12.04 -1.31
C PHE A 179 3.56 -12.10 -2.84
N SER A 180 2.51 -11.63 -3.48
CA SER A 180 2.38 -11.67 -4.95
C SER A 180 3.42 -10.79 -5.65
N SER A 181 3.65 -9.56 -5.17
CA SER A 181 4.65 -8.65 -5.74
C SER A 181 6.08 -9.10 -5.46
N SER A 182 6.37 -9.64 -4.27
CA SER A 182 7.68 -10.18 -3.93
C SER A 182 8.01 -11.41 -4.78
N LEU A 183 7.05 -12.31 -4.97
CA LEU A 183 7.23 -13.48 -5.83
C LEU A 183 7.49 -13.06 -7.29
N ALA A 184 6.66 -12.15 -7.83
CA ALA A 184 6.82 -11.65 -9.18
C ALA A 184 8.18 -10.98 -9.37
N PHE A 185 8.59 -10.10 -8.44
CA PHE A 185 9.89 -9.44 -8.51
C PHE A 185 11.05 -10.44 -8.41
N PHE A 186 10.96 -11.43 -7.51
CA PHE A 186 11.98 -12.46 -7.36
C PHE A 186 12.16 -13.32 -8.63
N LEU A 187 11.07 -13.68 -9.30
CA LEU A 187 11.12 -14.42 -10.57
C LEU A 187 11.80 -13.59 -11.66
N ILE A 188 11.46 -12.30 -11.78
CA ILE A 188 12.09 -11.37 -12.71
C ILE A 188 13.56 -11.16 -12.35
N TYR A 189 13.86 -10.99 -11.07
CA TYR A 189 15.24 -10.86 -10.57
C TYR A 189 16.09 -12.06 -10.98
N LYS A 190 15.58 -13.28 -10.75
CA LYS A 190 16.29 -14.52 -11.11
C LYS A 190 16.51 -14.62 -12.62
N LYS A 191 15.52 -14.26 -13.42
CA LYS A 191 15.56 -14.37 -14.89
C LYS A 191 16.47 -13.34 -15.55
N TYR A 192 16.39 -12.07 -15.11
CA TYR A 192 17.00 -10.95 -15.83
C TYR A 192 18.17 -10.29 -15.08
N LEU A 193 18.18 -10.33 -13.76
CA LEU A 193 19.17 -9.63 -12.94
C LEU A 193 20.24 -10.54 -12.33
N LYS A 194 20.03 -11.86 -12.26
CA LYS A 194 21.01 -12.82 -11.75
C LYS A 194 21.67 -13.64 -12.87
N GLY A 195 20.99 -13.87 -13.98
CA GLY A 195 21.54 -14.56 -15.13
C GLY A 195 22.25 -13.60 -16.07
N GLU A 196 23.27 -14.03 -16.80
CA GLU A 196 23.89 -13.32 -17.93
C GLU A 196 22.92 -13.19 -19.14
N GLY A 197 21.64 -13.38 -18.89
CA GLY A 197 20.56 -13.35 -19.87
C GLY A 197 20.36 -11.94 -20.44
N ARG A 198 20.59 -11.82 -21.71
CA ARG A 198 20.49 -10.64 -22.57
C ARG A 198 19.30 -9.74 -22.19
N LEU A 199 19.60 -8.60 -21.59
CA LEU A 199 18.65 -7.48 -21.43
C LEU A 199 18.02 -7.02 -22.75
N SER A 200 18.57 -7.47 -23.91
CA SER A 200 18.06 -7.23 -25.26
C SER A 200 16.70 -7.87 -25.56
N GLN A 201 16.25 -8.84 -24.75
CA GLN A 201 14.95 -9.51 -24.95
C GLN A 201 13.76 -8.79 -24.30
N LEU A 202 13.99 -7.71 -23.55
CA LEU A 202 12.92 -6.87 -22.99
C LEU A 202 12.41 -5.78 -23.95
N ARG A 203 12.98 -5.69 -25.16
CA ARG A 203 12.50 -4.81 -26.22
C ARG A 203 11.44 -5.53 -27.06
N LEU A 204 10.23 -5.65 -26.53
CA LEU A 204 8.99 -5.91 -27.29
C LEU A 204 7.88 -5.01 -26.78
#